data_53d3e0bfa239548804936c2265c56774
#
_entry.id   53d3e0bfa239548804936c2265c56774
#
_cell.length_a   1.000
_cell.length_b   1.000
_cell.length_c   1.000
_cell.angle_alpha   90.00
_cell.angle_beta   90.00
_cell.angle_gamma   90.00
#
_symmetry.space_group_name_H-M   'P 1'
#
loop_
_entity.id
_entity.type
_entity.pdbx_description
1 polymer ?
#
loop_
_entity_poly.entity_id
_entity_poly.type
_entity_poly.pdbx_seq_one_letter_code
_entity_poly.pdbx_strand_id
1 'polypeptide(L)'
;MVLRRVKDRVRNKFNVAIAEVEENDVWQRAVLGLALLGNDRRFVESALDEVVRFVRDLAETTNVERELMTFSQPLAENDLGWKGA
;
A
#
# COMPACT_ATOMS: atom_id res chain seq x y z
N MET A 1 -3.52 -13.10 -16.20
CA MET A 1 -3.68 -12.32 -14.99
C MET A 1 -3.08 -10.93 -15.13
N VAL A 2 -3.80 -9.93 -14.72
CA VAL A 2 -3.41 -8.54 -14.90
C VAL A 2 -2.67 -7.94 -13.70
N LEU A 3 -2.19 -8.78 -12.81
CA LEU A 3 -1.58 -8.36 -11.55
C LEU A 3 -0.42 -7.38 -11.74
N ARG A 4 0.47 -7.70 -12.67
CA ARG A 4 1.61 -6.85 -12.97
C ARG A 4 1.17 -5.48 -13.44
N ARG A 5 0.15 -5.46 -14.28
CA ARG A 5 -0.41 -4.23 -14.81
C ARG A 5 -1.03 -3.38 -13.70
N VAL A 6 -1.73 -4.01 -12.77
CA VAL A 6 -2.30 -3.31 -11.62
C VAL A 6 -1.19 -2.67 -10.79
N LYS A 7 -0.15 -3.43 -10.47
CA LYS A 7 0.98 -2.91 -9.71
C LYS A 7 1.64 -1.73 -10.41
N ASP A 8 1.89 -1.87 -11.70
CA ASP A 8 2.55 -0.81 -12.46
C ASP A 8 1.70 0.45 -12.52
N ARG A 9 0.41 0.31 -12.72
CA ARG A 9 -0.48 1.47 -12.78
C ARG A 9 -0.59 2.17 -11.43
N VAL A 10 -0.65 1.41 -10.35
CA VAL A 10 -0.69 1.99 -9.01
C VAL A 10 0.61 2.76 -8.73
N ARG A 11 1.75 2.15 -9.03
CA ARG A 11 3.05 2.81 -8.82
C ARG A 11 3.18 4.09 -9.62
N ASN A 12 2.66 4.10 -10.84
CA ASN A 12 2.76 5.28 -11.69
C ASN A 12 1.86 6.43 -11.25
N LYS A 13 0.75 6.11 -10.63
CA LYS A 13 -0.21 7.13 -10.23
C LYS A 13 -0.05 7.59 -8.79
N PHE A 14 0.36 6.72 -7.91
CA PHE A 14 0.42 7.01 -6.47
C PHE A 14 1.81 6.78 -5.92
N ASN A 15 2.15 7.56 -4.91
CA ASN A 15 3.42 7.38 -4.20
C ASN A 15 3.22 6.38 -3.06
N VAL A 16 3.16 5.11 -3.43
CA VAL A 16 2.94 4.02 -2.49
C VAL A 16 3.89 2.87 -2.80
N ALA A 17 4.16 2.06 -1.78
CA ALA A 17 4.82 0.79 -1.97
C ALA A 17 3.74 -0.27 -2.22
N ILE A 18 3.93 -1.07 -3.25
CA ILE A 18 2.98 -2.13 -3.57
C ILE A 18 3.75 -3.39 -3.94
N ALA A 19 3.30 -4.52 -3.43
CA ALA A 19 3.93 -5.80 -3.71
C ALA A 19 2.90 -6.92 -3.62
N GLU A 20 3.21 -8.00 -4.30
CA GLU A 20 2.47 -9.22 -4.10
C GLU A 20 3.00 -9.87 -2.82
N VAL A 21 2.13 -10.05 -1.84
CA VAL A 21 2.54 -10.47 -0.50
C VAL A 21 2.26 -11.92 -0.20
N GLU A 22 1.58 -12.59 -1.08
CA GLU A 22 1.26 -14.00 -0.89
C GLU A 22 1.31 -14.73 -2.22
N GLU A 23 2.14 -15.75 -2.29
CA GLU A 23 2.14 -16.63 -3.44
C GLU A 23 0.91 -17.49 -3.37
N ASN A 24 0.24 -17.60 -4.48
CA ASN A 24 -1.01 -18.31 -4.51
C ASN A 24 -1.02 -19.29 -5.68
N ASP A 25 -1.14 -20.55 -5.36
CA ASP A 25 -1.22 -21.61 -6.37
C ASP A 25 -2.55 -21.57 -7.11
N VAL A 26 -3.51 -20.83 -6.61
CA VAL A 26 -4.80 -20.65 -7.28
C VAL A 26 -4.62 -19.56 -8.31
N TRP A 27 -4.59 -19.95 -9.55
CA TRP A 27 -4.23 -19.10 -10.67
C TRP A 27 -5.12 -17.87 -10.89
N GLN A 28 -6.27 -17.80 -10.27
CA GLN A 28 -7.17 -16.66 -10.40
C GLN A 28 -7.20 -15.76 -9.16
N ARG A 29 -6.29 -15.98 -8.24
CA ARG A 29 -6.26 -15.19 -7.00
C ARG A 29 -4.89 -14.61 -6.75
N ALA A 30 -4.88 -13.44 -6.16
CA ALA A 30 -3.64 -12.81 -5.74
C ALA A 30 -3.91 -11.92 -4.53
N VAL A 31 -2.90 -11.75 -3.70
CA VAL A 31 -2.96 -10.84 -2.57
C VAL A 31 -1.89 -9.77 -2.76
N LEU A 32 -2.33 -8.53 -2.77
CA LEU A 32 -1.44 -7.37 -2.89
C LEU A 32 -1.37 -6.64 -1.57
N GLY A 33 -0.17 -6.28 -1.19
CA GLY A 33 0.07 -5.43 -0.04
C GLY A 33 0.43 -4.03 -0.50
N LEU A 34 -0.09 -3.04 0.20
CA LEU A 34 0.19 -1.63 -0.04
C LEU A 34 0.63 -0.97 1.24
N ALA A 35 1.60 -0.08 1.14
CA ALA A 35 2.01 0.75 2.26
C ALA A 35 2.12 2.20 1.82
N LEU A 36 1.61 3.08 2.64
CA LEU A 36 1.58 4.51 2.40
C LEU A 36 1.97 5.23 3.66
N LEU A 37 2.89 6.16 3.55
CA LEU A 37 3.35 6.96 4.68
C LEU A 37 2.96 8.41 4.50
N GLY A 38 2.67 9.05 5.61
CA GLY A 38 2.41 10.48 5.62
C GLY A 38 2.44 11.01 7.04
N ASN A 39 2.46 12.32 7.16
CA ASN A 39 2.48 13.00 8.47
C ASN A 39 1.11 13.55 8.85
N ASP A 40 0.10 13.31 8.05
CA ASP A 40 -1.26 13.74 8.30
C ASP A 40 -2.18 12.57 8.10
N ARG A 41 -2.87 12.19 9.16
CA ARG A 41 -3.78 11.05 9.17
C ARG A 41 -4.87 11.15 8.12
N ARG A 42 -5.49 12.33 8.01
CA ARG A 42 -6.57 12.53 7.04
C ARG A 42 -6.08 12.36 5.62
N PHE A 43 -4.90 12.87 5.36
CA PHE A 43 -4.29 12.74 4.05
C PHE A 43 -4.02 11.27 3.70
N VAL A 44 -3.44 10.54 4.66
CA VAL A 44 -3.12 9.12 4.47
C VAL A 44 -4.40 8.30 4.23
N GLU A 45 -5.41 8.52 5.05
CA GLU A 45 -6.68 7.79 4.89
C GLU A 45 -7.34 8.09 3.56
N SER A 46 -7.36 9.36 3.17
CA SER A 46 -7.94 9.78 1.91
C SER A 46 -7.19 9.22 0.72
N ALA A 47 -5.87 9.26 0.78
CA ALA A 47 -5.04 8.71 -0.28
C ALA A 47 -5.24 7.19 -0.41
N LEU A 48 -5.34 6.50 0.70
CA LEU A 48 -5.58 5.06 0.68
C LEU A 48 -6.94 4.72 0.06
N ASP A 49 -7.96 5.51 0.39
CA ASP A 49 -9.28 5.33 -0.23
C ASP A 49 -9.21 5.48 -1.75
N GLU A 50 -8.44 6.44 -2.22
CA GLU A 50 -8.27 6.64 -3.65
C GLU A 50 -7.56 5.47 -4.32
N VAL A 51 -6.53 4.96 -3.67
CA VAL A 51 -5.79 3.82 -4.20
C VAL A 51 -6.69 2.59 -4.28
N VAL A 52 -7.45 2.32 -3.24
CA VAL A 52 -8.36 1.18 -3.22
C VAL A 52 -9.40 1.30 -4.32
N ARG A 53 -9.97 2.49 -4.49
CA ARG A 53 -10.95 2.73 -5.54
C ARG A 53 -10.33 2.51 -6.93
N PHE A 54 -9.14 3.00 -7.12
CA PHE A 54 -8.41 2.83 -8.38
C PHE A 54 -8.17 1.36 -8.70
N VAL A 55 -7.74 0.58 -7.71
CA VAL A 55 -7.51 -0.85 -7.89
C VAL A 55 -8.82 -1.57 -8.22
N ARG A 56 -9.89 -1.21 -7.55
CA ARG A 56 -11.20 -1.81 -7.83
C ARG A 56 -11.70 -1.54 -9.24
N ASP A 57 -11.35 -0.40 -9.79
CA ASP A 57 -11.69 -0.07 -11.17
C ASP A 57 -10.87 -0.86 -12.18
N LEU A 58 -9.66 -1.27 -11.81
CA LEU A 58 -8.78 -2.01 -12.69
C LEU A 58 -9.00 -3.51 -12.62
N ALA A 59 -9.41 -4.03 -11.48
CA ALA A 59 -9.49 -5.45 -11.26
C ALA A 59 -10.59 -5.77 -10.25
N GLU A 60 -11.17 -6.95 -10.40
CA GLU A 60 -12.15 -7.43 -9.44
C GLU A 60 -11.48 -7.63 -8.08
N THR A 61 -12.02 -6.98 -7.07
CA THR A 61 -11.48 -7.01 -5.72
C THR A 61 -12.52 -7.58 -4.77
N THR A 62 -12.20 -8.68 -4.14
CA THR A 62 -13.16 -9.38 -3.29
C THR A 62 -13.07 -8.99 -1.82
N ASN A 63 -11.88 -8.64 -1.35
CA ASN A 63 -11.68 -8.31 0.05
C ASN A 63 -10.57 -7.29 0.20
N VAL A 64 -10.82 -6.30 1.06
CA VAL A 64 -9.81 -5.28 1.38
C VAL A 64 -9.72 -5.16 2.89
N GLU A 65 -8.52 -5.34 3.41
CA GLU A 65 -8.23 -5.11 4.80
C GLU A 65 -7.23 -3.98 4.91
N ARG A 66 -7.44 -3.10 5.87
CA ARG A 66 -6.58 -1.94 6.02
C ARG A 66 -6.35 -1.62 7.49
N GLU A 67 -5.19 -1.11 7.76
CA GLU A 67 -4.79 -0.74 9.10
C GLU A 67 -4.03 0.57 9.06
N LEU A 68 -4.33 1.44 9.98
CA LEU A 68 -3.61 2.69 10.16
C LEU A 68 -2.75 2.57 11.40
N MET A 69 -1.45 2.77 11.23
CA MET A 69 -0.51 2.75 12.34
C MET A 69 0.01 4.17 12.56
N THR A 70 0.06 4.58 13.81
CA THR A 70 0.60 5.89 14.14
C THR A 70 1.71 5.74 15.18
N PHE A 71 2.66 6.65 15.11
CA PHE A 71 3.70 6.73 16.11
C PHE A 71 3.33 7.82 17.11
N SER A 72 3.22 7.44 18.37
CA SER A 72 2.78 8.36 19.40
C SER A 72 3.82 9.42 19.77
N GLN A 73 5.04 9.20 19.38
CA GLN A 73 6.10 10.19 19.59
C GLN A 73 7.11 10.08 18.46
N PRO A 74 7.81 11.19 18.19
CA PRO A 74 8.80 11.18 17.12
C PRO A 74 9.87 10.14 17.36
N LEU A 75 10.29 9.48 16.28
CA LEU A 75 11.42 8.59 16.36
C LEU A 75 12.70 9.40 16.36
N ALA A 76 13.58 9.10 17.30
CA ALA A 76 14.91 9.66 17.27
C ALA A 76 15.70 9.00 16.14
N GLU A 77 16.68 9.73 15.62
CA GLU A 77 17.51 9.25 14.55
C GLU A 77 18.11 7.89 14.82
N ASN A 78 18.57 7.67 16.05
CA ASN A 78 19.20 6.42 16.45
C ASN A 78 18.22 5.27 16.60
N ASP A 79 16.95 5.55 16.78
CA ASP A 79 15.93 4.52 16.94
C ASP A 79 15.70 3.72 15.67
N LEU A 80 16.06 4.30 14.54
CA LEU A 80 15.87 3.66 13.26
C LEU A 80 17.04 2.77 12.85
N GLY A 81 18.10 2.77 13.61
CA GLY A 81 19.23 1.90 13.37
C GLY A 81 20.11 2.31 12.20
N TRP A 82 19.94 3.50 11.67
CA TRP A 82 20.82 4.03 10.65
C TRP A 82 21.32 5.40 11.06
N LYS A 83 22.39 5.83 10.43
CA LYS A 83 22.88 7.19 10.61
C LYS A 83 21.98 8.10 9.81
N GLY A 84 21.74 9.28 10.33
CA GLY A 84 20.94 10.25 9.64
C GLY A 84 21.44 10.43 8.22
N ALA A 85 20.53 10.55 7.34
CA ALA A 85 20.85 10.68 5.92
C ALA A 85 21.53 12.01 5.65
#